data_3a37c0f94e2ccf509462c656f1893447
#
_entry.id   3a37c0f94e2ccf509462c656f1893447
#
_cell.length_a   1.000
_cell.length_b   1.000
_cell.length_c   1.000
_cell.angle_alpha   90.00
_cell.angle_beta   90.00
_cell.angle_gamma   90.00
#
_symmetry.space_group_name_H-M   'P 1'
#
loop_
_entity.id
_entity.type
_entity.pdbx_description
1 polymer ?
#
loop_
_entity_poly.entity_id
_entity_poly.type
_entity_poly.pdbx_seq_one_letter_code
_entity_poly.pdbx_strand_id
1 'polypeptide(L)'
;MCLAYGCSTSASSLVRLARVARAGDVLENPSAGERLVFLRTAAETGGEVLEYELEFMPRGFAVRDHLHPLQEERHEVLEGSLGIIAAGKERILGPGDVEVVPVGTQHRIFATGNTPIRVRFASRPALESEVLLETLFGLARDGKVGKRGDPSVLQLAVIFDEFAELGRPVKPSPGLQRALFAPLAALGRARGHRARYPEYSHGA
;
A
#
# COMPACT_ATOMS: atom_id res chain seq x y z
N MET A 1 -50.04 31.70 31.15
CA MET A 1 -49.89 31.29 29.75
C MET A 1 -48.37 31.28 29.46
N CYS A 2 -47.71 30.13 29.71
CA CYS A 2 -46.30 29.95 29.45
C CYS A 2 -46.17 28.98 28.27
N LEU A 3 -45.62 29.47 27.17
CA LEU A 3 -45.30 28.70 25.99
C LEU A 3 -43.97 27.94 26.22
N ALA A 4 -44.05 26.60 26.18
CA ALA A 4 -42.88 25.72 26.23
C ALA A 4 -42.22 25.68 24.84
N TYR A 5 -40.99 26.14 24.72
CA TYR A 5 -40.12 25.91 23.56
C TYR A 5 -39.41 24.57 23.76
N GLY A 6 -39.76 23.60 22.91
CA GLY A 6 -39.09 22.34 22.82
C GLY A 6 -37.66 22.53 22.30
N CYS A 7 -36.69 22.16 23.11
CA CYS A 7 -35.28 22.08 22.73
C CYS A 7 -35.09 20.76 21.99
N SER A 8 -35.01 20.83 20.66
CA SER A 8 -34.64 19.71 19.81
C SER A 8 -33.11 19.53 19.93
N THR A 9 -32.70 18.53 20.66
CA THR A 9 -31.30 18.08 20.68
C THR A 9 -30.95 17.45 19.33
N SER A 10 -30.32 18.26 18.50
CA SER A 10 -29.67 17.79 17.28
C SER A 10 -28.66 16.69 17.67
N ALA A 11 -28.91 15.47 17.19
CA ALA A 11 -27.95 14.39 17.27
C ALA A 11 -26.72 14.77 16.46
N SER A 12 -25.66 15.22 17.14
CA SER A 12 -24.35 15.42 16.54
C SER A 12 -23.90 14.10 15.94
N SER A 13 -23.93 14.03 14.61
CA SER A 13 -23.25 12.99 13.85
C SER A 13 -21.77 13.09 14.19
N LEU A 14 -21.31 12.20 15.07
CA LEU A 14 -19.90 12.00 15.33
C LEU A 14 -19.30 11.46 14.03
N VAL A 15 -18.75 12.34 13.22
CA VAL A 15 -17.83 11.96 12.16
C VAL A 15 -16.69 11.24 12.87
N ARG A 16 -16.69 9.91 12.82
CA ARG A 16 -15.53 9.14 13.24
C ARG A 16 -14.38 9.59 12.33
N LEU A 17 -13.50 10.39 12.90
CA LEU A 17 -12.22 10.68 12.25
C LEU A 17 -11.59 9.33 11.95
N ALA A 18 -11.32 9.06 10.68
CA ALA A 18 -10.60 7.86 10.28
C ALA A 18 -9.31 7.80 11.11
N ARG A 19 -9.09 6.69 11.78
CA ARG A 19 -7.89 6.51 12.60
C ARG A 19 -6.71 6.40 11.65
N VAL A 20 -5.77 7.29 11.79
CA VAL A 20 -4.49 7.25 11.04
C VAL A 20 -3.65 6.11 11.61
N ALA A 21 -2.97 5.35 10.73
CA ALA A 21 -2.00 4.33 11.11
C ALA A 21 -0.98 4.89 12.12
N ARG A 22 -0.50 4.03 13.00
CA ARG A 22 0.48 4.38 14.05
C ARG A 22 1.61 3.35 14.05
N ALA A 23 2.76 3.75 14.56
CA ALA A 23 3.84 2.81 14.85
C ALA A 23 3.33 1.67 15.75
N GLY A 24 3.64 0.43 15.37
CA GLY A 24 3.18 -0.78 16.02
C GLY A 24 1.88 -1.37 15.46
N ASP A 25 1.13 -0.65 14.63
CA ASP A 25 -0.04 -1.22 13.95
C ASP A 25 0.41 -2.32 12.98
N VAL A 26 -0.37 -3.40 12.92
CA VAL A 26 -0.06 -4.61 12.15
C VAL A 26 -1.12 -4.82 11.06
N LEU A 27 -0.66 -5.09 9.85
CA LEU A 27 -1.49 -5.52 8.75
C LEU A 27 -1.14 -6.96 8.36
N GLU A 28 -2.13 -7.77 8.04
CA GLU A 28 -1.93 -9.16 7.61
C GLU A 28 -2.62 -9.43 6.28
N ASN A 29 -1.94 -10.18 5.41
CA ASN A 29 -2.47 -10.73 4.17
C ASN A 29 -2.41 -12.26 4.25
N PRO A 30 -3.48 -12.91 4.73
CA PRO A 30 -3.51 -14.36 4.88
C PRO A 30 -3.38 -15.13 3.55
N SER A 31 -3.80 -14.50 2.43
CA SER A 31 -3.75 -15.11 1.10
C SER A 31 -2.32 -15.28 0.57
N ALA A 32 -1.42 -14.37 0.95
CA ALA A 32 -0.01 -14.40 0.54
C ALA A 32 0.93 -14.81 1.69
N GLY A 33 0.44 -14.90 2.93
CA GLY A 33 1.25 -15.17 4.11
C GLY A 33 2.18 -13.99 4.44
N GLU A 34 1.66 -12.77 4.29
CA GLU A 34 2.42 -11.53 4.54
C GLU A 34 1.97 -10.89 5.86
N ARG A 35 2.93 -10.33 6.57
CA ARG A 35 2.71 -9.55 7.80
C ARG A 35 3.52 -8.27 7.75
N LEU A 36 2.85 -7.14 7.84
CA LEU A 36 3.44 -5.81 7.85
C LEU A 36 3.28 -5.17 9.24
N VAL A 37 4.33 -4.52 9.73
CA VAL A 37 4.32 -3.74 10.97
C VAL A 37 4.80 -2.33 10.64
N PHE A 38 3.97 -1.32 10.90
CA PHE A 38 4.38 0.08 10.78
C PHE A 38 5.39 0.42 11.89
N LEU A 39 6.51 1.05 11.52
CA LEU A 39 7.54 1.53 12.45
C LEU A 39 7.48 3.04 12.64
N ARG A 40 7.25 3.79 11.56
CA ARG A 40 7.08 5.24 11.55
C ARG A 40 6.08 5.61 10.48
N THR A 41 5.12 6.44 10.83
CA THR A 41 4.01 6.82 9.93
C THR A 41 4.16 8.23 9.41
N ALA A 42 3.42 8.58 8.34
CA ALA A 42 3.41 9.94 7.80
C ALA A 42 2.97 10.94 8.87
N ALA A 43 1.98 10.60 9.69
CA ALA A 43 1.49 11.47 10.76
C ALA A 43 2.56 11.73 11.82
N GLU A 44 3.35 10.72 12.19
CA GLU A 44 4.40 10.83 13.22
C GLU A 44 5.66 11.54 12.70
N THR A 45 5.89 11.52 11.39
CA THR A 45 7.07 12.11 10.76
C THR A 45 6.79 13.44 10.04
N GLY A 46 5.55 13.96 10.14
CA GLY A 46 5.16 15.16 9.40
C GLY A 46 5.20 14.96 7.88
N GLY A 47 5.00 13.73 7.39
CA GLY A 47 5.02 13.38 5.97
C GLY A 47 6.41 13.07 5.41
N GLU A 48 7.46 13.12 6.24
CA GLU A 48 8.85 12.90 5.78
C GLU A 48 9.09 11.47 5.31
N VAL A 49 8.65 10.49 6.11
CA VAL A 49 8.89 9.08 5.83
C VAL A 49 7.78 8.19 6.34
N LEU A 50 7.43 7.18 5.54
CA LEU A 50 6.78 5.97 6.00
C LEU A 50 7.84 4.87 6.13
N GLU A 51 7.90 4.19 7.27
CA GLU A 51 8.80 3.08 7.52
C GLU A 51 8.03 1.89 8.09
N TYR A 52 8.24 0.70 7.52
CA TYR A 52 7.57 -0.53 7.96
C TYR A 52 8.45 -1.75 7.74
N GLU A 53 8.22 -2.80 8.51
CA GLU A 53 8.77 -4.13 8.25
C GLU A 53 7.71 -5.00 7.59
N LEU A 54 8.11 -5.72 6.56
CA LEU A 54 7.30 -6.71 5.87
C LEU A 54 7.97 -8.08 6.00
N GLU A 55 7.24 -9.02 6.57
CA GLU A 55 7.58 -10.43 6.59
C GLU A 55 6.71 -11.18 5.58
N PHE A 56 7.31 -12.04 4.79
CA PHE A 56 6.61 -12.84 3.78
C PHE A 56 7.31 -14.16 3.49
N MET A 57 6.51 -15.11 3.02
CA MET A 57 7.01 -16.42 2.60
C MET A 57 7.56 -16.36 1.17
N PRO A 58 8.63 -17.09 0.85
CA PRO A 58 9.28 -17.01 -0.46
C PRO A 58 8.37 -17.40 -1.64
N ARG A 59 7.36 -18.22 -1.39
CA ARG A 59 6.53 -18.79 -2.45
C ARG A 59 5.59 -17.76 -3.05
N GLY A 60 5.95 -17.28 -4.25
CA GLY A 60 5.08 -16.46 -5.07
C GLY A 60 5.12 -14.97 -4.80
N PHE A 61 5.89 -14.50 -3.80
CA PHE A 61 6.08 -13.06 -3.61
C PHE A 61 6.89 -12.48 -4.77
N ALA A 62 6.27 -11.56 -5.47
CA ALA A 62 6.95 -10.71 -6.44
C ALA A 62 6.12 -9.44 -6.64
N VAL A 63 6.72 -8.29 -6.39
CA VAL A 63 6.16 -7.01 -6.82
C VAL A 63 6.58 -6.78 -8.26
N ARG A 64 5.59 -6.62 -9.15
CA ARG A 64 5.83 -6.44 -10.59
C ARG A 64 6.61 -5.17 -10.88
N ASP A 65 7.18 -5.08 -12.09
CA ASP A 65 7.87 -3.87 -12.56
C ASP A 65 6.99 -2.62 -12.39
N HIS A 66 7.47 -1.70 -11.58
CA HIS A 66 6.82 -0.45 -11.27
C HIS A 66 7.85 0.66 -11.02
N LEU A 67 7.38 1.85 -10.79
CA LEU A 67 8.18 2.99 -10.36
C LEU A 67 7.36 3.88 -9.45
N HIS A 68 8.05 4.58 -8.56
CA HIS A 68 7.49 5.62 -7.69
C HIS A 68 7.84 7.00 -8.26
N PRO A 69 6.86 7.75 -8.83
CA PRO A 69 7.17 9.02 -9.50
C PRO A 69 7.70 10.09 -8.57
N LEU A 70 7.35 10.04 -7.28
CA LEU A 70 7.63 11.08 -6.29
C LEU A 70 8.35 10.57 -5.04
N GLN A 71 8.61 9.25 -4.94
CA GLN A 71 9.18 8.65 -3.75
C GLN A 71 10.49 7.93 -4.07
N GLU A 72 11.47 8.10 -3.19
CA GLU A 72 12.60 7.20 -3.03
C GLU A 72 12.18 6.04 -2.14
N GLU A 73 12.60 4.83 -2.47
CA GLU A 73 12.43 3.67 -1.60
C GLU A 73 13.77 3.11 -1.14
N ARG A 74 13.83 2.76 0.14
CA ARG A 74 14.95 2.06 0.75
C ARG A 74 14.49 0.68 1.22
N HIS A 75 15.21 -0.34 0.80
CA HIS A 75 15.01 -1.72 1.20
C HIS A 75 16.22 -2.19 2.02
N GLU A 76 15.99 -2.64 3.25
CA GLU A 76 17.00 -3.23 4.11
C GLU A 76 16.59 -4.65 4.48
N VAL A 77 17.36 -5.64 4.06
CA VAL A 77 17.09 -7.03 4.40
C VAL A 77 17.49 -7.30 5.84
N LEU A 78 16.54 -7.75 6.64
CA LEU A 78 16.77 -8.12 8.03
C LEU A 78 16.98 -9.63 8.18
N GLU A 79 16.22 -10.42 7.42
CA GLU A 79 16.28 -11.87 7.41
C GLU A 79 15.99 -12.42 6.01
N GLY A 80 16.57 -13.57 5.69
CA GLY A 80 16.35 -14.24 4.42
C GLY A 80 17.14 -13.63 3.26
N SER A 81 16.59 -13.71 2.05
CA SER A 81 17.26 -13.23 0.82
C SER A 81 16.26 -12.63 -0.15
N LEU A 82 16.49 -11.39 -0.56
CA LEU A 82 15.66 -10.60 -1.45
C LEU A 82 16.36 -10.35 -2.78
N GLY A 83 15.71 -10.69 -3.89
CA GLY A 83 16.13 -10.26 -5.22
C GLY A 83 15.53 -8.90 -5.54
N ILE A 84 16.32 -8.00 -6.10
CA ILE A 84 15.88 -6.71 -6.63
C ILE A 84 16.45 -6.48 -8.03
N ILE A 85 15.60 -6.01 -8.94
CA ILE A 85 16.05 -5.47 -10.23
C ILE A 85 15.69 -4.00 -10.24
N ALA A 86 16.70 -3.14 -10.25
CA ALA A 86 16.54 -1.69 -10.31
C ALA A 86 17.35 -1.12 -11.48
N ALA A 87 16.73 -0.25 -12.29
CA ALA A 87 17.34 0.29 -13.52
C ALA A 87 17.99 -0.79 -14.42
N GLY A 88 17.39 -1.97 -14.51
CA GLY A 88 17.86 -3.11 -15.29
C GLY A 88 19.02 -3.90 -14.68
N LYS A 89 19.48 -3.57 -13.48
CA LYS A 89 20.52 -4.30 -12.75
C LYS A 89 19.91 -5.20 -11.69
N GLU A 90 20.23 -6.47 -11.74
CA GLU A 90 19.81 -7.45 -10.73
C GLU A 90 20.82 -7.53 -9.59
N ARG A 91 20.32 -7.59 -8.37
CA ARG A 91 21.08 -7.84 -7.14
C ARG A 91 20.32 -8.81 -6.25
N ILE A 92 21.06 -9.63 -5.53
CA ILE A 92 20.55 -10.48 -4.46
C ILE A 92 21.08 -9.89 -3.15
N LEU A 93 20.17 -9.55 -2.27
CA LEU A 93 20.46 -8.93 -0.98
C LEU A 93 20.27 -9.95 0.14
N GLY A 94 21.23 -10.01 1.06
CA GLY A 94 21.18 -10.79 2.29
C GLY A 94 21.03 -9.90 3.52
N PRO A 95 20.97 -10.49 4.72
CA PRO A 95 20.82 -9.74 5.97
C PRO A 95 21.90 -8.66 6.16
N GLY A 96 21.47 -7.43 6.44
CA GLY A 96 22.31 -6.24 6.57
C GLY A 96 22.54 -5.48 5.25
N ASP A 97 22.21 -6.07 4.09
CA ASP A 97 22.32 -5.36 2.82
C ASP A 97 21.20 -4.33 2.66
N VAL A 98 21.54 -3.24 2.00
CA VAL A 98 20.63 -2.13 1.72
C VAL A 98 20.65 -1.80 0.23
N GLU A 99 19.48 -1.57 -0.33
CA GLU A 99 19.30 -0.97 -1.66
C GLU A 99 18.43 0.26 -1.56
N VAL A 100 18.87 1.34 -2.21
CA VAL A 100 18.09 2.56 -2.35
C VAL A 100 17.69 2.71 -3.80
N VAL A 101 16.39 2.81 -4.04
CA VAL A 101 15.79 3.01 -5.35
C VAL A 101 15.41 4.48 -5.48
N PRO A 102 16.12 5.27 -6.30
CA PRO A 102 15.81 6.68 -6.49
C PRO A 102 14.44 6.92 -7.12
N VAL A 103 13.90 8.11 -6.90
CA VAL A 103 12.66 8.60 -7.52
C VAL A 103 12.63 8.29 -9.03
N GLY A 104 11.49 7.77 -9.50
CA GLY A 104 11.25 7.47 -10.91
C GLY A 104 12.00 6.27 -11.47
N THR A 105 12.76 5.54 -10.65
CA THR A 105 13.52 4.39 -11.10
C THR A 105 12.61 3.17 -11.23
N GLN A 106 12.59 2.56 -12.43
CA GLN A 106 11.92 1.28 -12.63
C GLN A 106 12.59 0.21 -11.78
N HIS A 107 11.80 -0.52 -11.05
CA HIS A 107 12.29 -1.64 -10.25
C HIS A 107 11.22 -2.71 -10.01
N ARG A 108 11.69 -3.86 -9.54
CA ARG A 108 10.86 -4.94 -8.99
C ARG A 108 11.64 -5.69 -7.93
N ILE A 109 10.92 -6.24 -6.96
CA ILE A 109 11.48 -7.12 -5.93
C ILE A 109 10.85 -8.52 -6.04
N PHE A 110 11.59 -9.53 -5.65
CA PHE A 110 11.14 -10.91 -5.67
C PHE A 110 11.84 -11.71 -4.56
N ALA A 111 11.15 -12.73 -4.10
CA ALA A 111 11.72 -13.64 -3.12
C ALA A 111 12.79 -14.52 -3.75
N THR A 112 13.87 -14.76 -3.01
CA THR A 112 14.91 -15.75 -3.35
C THR A 112 15.06 -16.74 -2.19
N GLY A 113 15.51 -17.96 -2.49
CA GLY A 113 15.67 -18.99 -1.46
C GLY A 113 14.34 -19.62 -1.01
N ASN A 114 14.37 -20.28 0.17
CA ASN A 114 13.26 -21.09 0.69
C ASN A 114 12.89 -20.74 2.16
N THR A 115 13.53 -19.74 2.73
CA THR A 115 13.27 -19.29 4.11
C THR A 115 12.39 -18.05 4.12
N PRO A 116 11.65 -17.79 5.19
CA PRO A 116 10.95 -16.51 5.37
C PRO A 116 11.89 -15.32 5.18
N ILE A 117 11.36 -14.25 4.66
CA ILE A 117 12.11 -13.03 4.38
C ILE A 117 11.49 -11.91 5.20
N ARG A 118 12.35 -11.12 5.87
CA ARG A 118 11.92 -9.90 6.56
C ARG A 118 12.74 -8.73 6.04
N VAL A 119 12.04 -7.71 5.56
CA VAL A 119 12.63 -6.52 4.94
C VAL A 119 12.04 -5.29 5.61
N ARG A 120 12.90 -4.32 5.92
CA ARG A 120 12.49 -2.98 6.32
C ARG A 120 12.44 -2.10 5.08
N PHE A 121 11.28 -1.51 4.86
CA PHE A 121 11.03 -0.55 3.80
C PHE A 121 10.95 0.85 4.37
N ALA A 122 11.46 1.83 3.62
CA ALA A 122 11.23 3.24 3.91
C ALA A 122 10.95 3.99 2.61
N SER A 123 9.82 4.71 2.56
CA SER A 123 9.41 5.54 1.42
C SER A 123 9.51 7.01 1.80
N ARG A 124 10.21 7.81 0.99
CA ARG A 124 10.44 9.25 1.20
C ARG A 124 10.06 10.05 -0.05
N PRO A 125 9.20 11.10 0.09
CA PRO A 125 8.32 11.38 1.22
C PRO A 125 7.28 10.27 1.44
N ALA A 126 6.64 10.23 2.60
CA ALA A 126 5.65 9.19 2.93
C ALA A 126 4.44 9.22 2.00
N LEU A 127 4.00 10.41 1.58
CA LEU A 127 2.76 10.65 0.86
C LEU A 127 1.57 9.93 1.54
N GLU A 128 0.78 9.20 0.76
CA GLU A 128 -0.36 8.42 1.26
C GLU A 128 -0.11 6.89 1.16
N SER A 129 1.15 6.47 1.24
CA SER A 129 1.53 5.05 1.09
C SER A 129 0.89 4.16 2.16
N GLU A 130 0.66 4.69 3.37
CA GLU A 130 -0.07 3.99 4.44
C GLU A 130 -1.48 3.59 4.00
N VAL A 131 -2.22 4.55 3.43
CA VAL A 131 -3.60 4.33 2.97
C VAL A 131 -3.66 3.28 1.87
N LEU A 132 -2.68 3.28 0.97
CA LEU A 132 -2.54 2.27 -0.06
C LEU A 132 -2.29 0.89 0.55
N LEU A 133 -1.35 0.77 1.49
CA LEU A 133 -1.03 -0.48 2.18
C LEU A 133 -2.23 -1.00 2.97
N GLU A 134 -2.88 -0.16 3.77
CA GLU A 134 -4.10 -0.51 4.51
C GLU A 134 -5.21 -0.99 3.57
N THR A 135 -5.38 -0.34 2.41
CA THR A 135 -6.35 -0.76 1.40
C THR A 135 -6.02 -2.15 0.84
N LEU A 136 -4.77 -2.39 0.43
CA LEU A 136 -4.36 -3.68 -0.15
C LEU A 136 -4.48 -4.83 0.86
N PHE A 137 -3.95 -4.64 2.05
CA PHE A 137 -4.00 -5.63 3.11
C PHE A 137 -5.45 -5.87 3.63
N GLY A 138 -6.24 -4.80 3.76
CA GLY A 138 -7.63 -4.90 4.16
C GLY A 138 -8.48 -5.68 3.14
N LEU A 139 -8.27 -5.45 1.84
CA LEU A 139 -8.91 -6.24 0.79
C LEU A 139 -8.51 -7.72 0.85
N ALA A 140 -7.24 -7.99 1.13
CA ALA A 140 -6.73 -9.36 1.27
C ALA A 140 -7.32 -10.06 2.51
N ARG A 141 -7.35 -9.40 3.66
CA ARG A 141 -7.96 -9.88 4.90
C ARG A 141 -9.44 -10.23 4.72
N ASP A 142 -10.17 -9.39 3.99
CA ASP A 142 -11.60 -9.60 3.69
C ASP A 142 -11.85 -10.65 2.58
N GLY A 143 -10.81 -11.30 2.05
CA GLY A 143 -10.94 -12.26 0.96
C GLY A 143 -11.38 -11.65 -0.38
N LYS A 144 -11.23 -10.33 -0.55
CA LYS A 144 -11.59 -9.59 -1.78
C LYS A 144 -10.47 -9.58 -2.82
N VAL A 145 -9.59 -10.56 -2.74
CA VAL A 145 -8.44 -10.75 -3.65
C VAL A 145 -8.50 -12.13 -4.29
N GLY A 146 -7.80 -12.30 -5.42
CA GLY A 146 -7.65 -13.59 -6.08
C GLY A 146 -6.68 -14.51 -5.32
N LYS A 147 -6.52 -15.74 -5.81
CA LYS A 147 -5.65 -16.78 -5.21
C LYS A 147 -4.17 -16.37 -5.03
N ARG A 148 -3.72 -15.33 -5.74
CA ARG A 148 -2.35 -14.79 -5.65
C ARG A 148 -2.24 -13.56 -4.75
N GLY A 149 -3.33 -13.18 -4.08
CA GLY A 149 -3.37 -11.95 -3.28
C GLY A 149 -3.63 -10.67 -4.09
N ASP A 150 -3.76 -10.74 -5.41
CA ASP A 150 -4.03 -9.57 -6.25
C ASP A 150 -5.53 -9.18 -6.19
N PRO A 151 -5.87 -7.89 -6.01
CA PRO A 151 -7.22 -7.40 -6.20
C PRO A 151 -7.72 -7.60 -7.65
N SER A 152 -9.03 -7.53 -7.86
CA SER A 152 -9.62 -7.62 -9.21
C SER A 152 -9.12 -6.50 -10.12
N VAL A 153 -9.19 -6.70 -11.45
CA VAL A 153 -8.76 -5.69 -12.43
C VAL A 153 -9.48 -4.35 -12.23
N LEU A 154 -10.78 -4.37 -11.92
CA LEU A 154 -11.53 -3.14 -11.65
C LEU A 154 -11.10 -2.46 -10.35
N GLN A 155 -10.82 -3.25 -9.32
CA GLN A 155 -10.30 -2.73 -8.06
C GLN A 155 -8.91 -2.11 -8.23
N LEU A 156 -8.02 -2.78 -8.97
CA LEU A 156 -6.70 -2.25 -9.30
C LEU A 156 -6.78 -0.98 -10.14
N ALA A 157 -7.71 -0.91 -11.11
CA ALA A 157 -7.90 0.31 -11.91
C ALA A 157 -8.30 1.50 -11.04
N VAL A 158 -9.18 1.30 -10.05
CA VAL A 158 -9.58 2.34 -9.09
C VAL A 158 -8.40 2.77 -8.22
N ILE A 159 -7.59 1.82 -7.75
CA ILE A 159 -6.39 2.09 -6.95
C ILE A 159 -5.35 2.86 -7.77
N PHE A 160 -5.02 2.42 -8.98
CA PHE A 160 -4.02 3.08 -9.82
C PHE A 160 -4.46 4.45 -10.34
N ASP A 161 -5.75 4.68 -10.52
CA ASP A 161 -6.29 5.99 -10.88
C ASP A 161 -6.14 7.00 -9.73
N GLU A 162 -6.31 6.56 -8.50
CA GLU A 162 -6.20 7.39 -7.29
C GLU A 162 -4.75 7.60 -6.86
N PHE A 163 -3.95 6.53 -6.85
CA PHE A 163 -2.60 6.51 -6.28
C PHE A 163 -1.50 6.50 -7.35
N ALA A 164 -1.75 7.04 -8.55
CA ALA A 164 -0.79 7.05 -9.66
C ALA A 164 0.55 7.74 -9.32
N GLU A 165 0.54 8.65 -8.35
CA GLU A 165 1.75 9.35 -7.87
C GLU A 165 2.54 8.56 -6.84
N LEU A 166 1.91 7.62 -6.14
CA LEU A 166 2.60 6.71 -5.22
C LEU A 166 3.35 5.62 -5.96
N GLY A 167 2.69 5.01 -6.94
CA GLY A 167 3.29 3.94 -7.71
C GLY A 167 2.49 3.63 -8.96
N ARG A 168 3.17 3.27 -10.03
CA ARG A 168 2.52 2.90 -11.28
C ARG A 168 3.31 1.84 -12.04
N PRO A 169 2.66 1.00 -12.84
CA PRO A 169 3.33 0.11 -13.77
C PRO A 169 4.24 0.90 -14.73
N VAL A 170 5.33 0.28 -15.14
CA VAL A 170 6.24 0.90 -16.13
C VAL A 170 5.61 0.97 -17.51
N LYS A 171 4.81 -0.03 -17.87
CA LYS A 171 4.13 -0.12 -19.17
C LYS A 171 2.62 -0.30 -18.99
N PRO A 172 1.83 0.21 -19.92
CA PRO A 172 2.17 1.08 -21.05
C PRO A 172 2.59 2.49 -20.63
N SER A 173 2.80 3.41 -21.58
CA SER A 173 3.15 4.81 -21.26
C SER A 173 2.08 5.49 -20.38
N PRO A 174 2.43 6.53 -19.58
CA PRO A 174 1.48 7.15 -18.65
C PRO A 174 0.19 7.67 -19.30
N GLY A 175 0.27 8.23 -20.50
CA GLY A 175 -0.92 8.67 -21.25
C GLY A 175 -1.84 7.53 -21.62
N LEU A 176 -1.26 6.41 -22.07
CA LEU A 176 -2.03 5.21 -22.40
C LEU A 176 -2.57 4.52 -21.15
N GLN A 177 -1.81 4.52 -20.05
CA GLN A 177 -2.32 4.04 -18.76
C GLN A 177 -3.57 4.80 -18.33
N ARG A 178 -3.53 6.15 -18.40
CA ARG A 178 -4.68 6.98 -18.07
C ARG A 178 -5.88 6.68 -18.97
N ALA A 179 -5.67 6.57 -20.29
CA ALA A 179 -6.72 6.26 -21.25
C ALA A 179 -7.36 4.87 -20.99
N LEU A 180 -6.59 3.89 -20.52
CA LEU A 180 -7.07 2.54 -20.23
C LEU A 180 -7.69 2.44 -18.84
N PHE A 181 -7.06 3.02 -17.81
CA PHE A 181 -7.48 2.84 -16.43
C PHE A 181 -8.65 3.74 -16.05
N ALA A 182 -8.77 4.97 -16.59
CA ALA A 182 -9.86 5.86 -16.24
C ALA A 182 -11.27 5.27 -16.52
N PRO A 183 -11.57 4.69 -17.69
CA PRO A 183 -12.88 4.07 -17.91
C PRO A 183 -13.08 2.82 -17.04
N LEU A 184 -12.03 2.01 -16.80
CA LEU A 184 -12.11 0.86 -15.90
C LEU A 184 -12.31 1.29 -14.45
N ALA A 185 -11.68 2.38 -14.01
CA ALA A 185 -11.85 2.95 -12.68
C ALA A 185 -13.27 3.50 -12.50
N ALA A 186 -13.82 4.20 -13.51
CA ALA A 186 -15.21 4.67 -13.49
C ALA A 186 -16.20 3.49 -13.37
N LEU A 187 -15.99 2.42 -14.14
CA LEU A 187 -16.79 1.20 -14.03
C LEU A 187 -16.61 0.51 -12.68
N GLY A 188 -15.38 0.47 -12.16
CA GLY A 188 -15.07 -0.07 -10.83
C GLY A 188 -15.82 0.69 -9.73
N ARG A 189 -15.75 2.02 -9.73
CA ARG A 189 -16.49 2.86 -8.78
C ARG A 189 -18.01 2.67 -8.89
N ALA A 190 -18.54 2.54 -10.09
CA ALA A 190 -19.96 2.24 -10.29
C ALA A 190 -20.38 0.87 -9.74
N ARG A 191 -19.42 -0.07 -9.57
CA ARG A 191 -19.62 -1.39 -8.94
C ARG A 191 -19.25 -1.42 -7.46
N GLY A 192 -18.99 -0.26 -6.84
CA GLY A 192 -18.71 -0.15 -5.42
C GLY A 192 -17.25 -0.33 -5.02
N HIS A 193 -16.32 -0.47 -5.99
CA HIS A 193 -14.90 -0.46 -5.66
C HIS A 193 -14.44 0.95 -5.26
N ARG A 194 -13.56 1.02 -4.26
CA ARG A 194 -12.98 2.26 -3.74
C ARG A 194 -11.46 2.16 -3.73
N ALA A 195 -10.76 3.29 -3.77
CA ALA A 195 -9.33 3.34 -3.57
C ALA A 195 -8.98 3.47 -2.07
N ARG A 196 -9.90 4.01 -1.29
CA ARG A 196 -9.75 4.27 0.14
C ARG A 196 -10.88 3.59 0.89
N TYR A 197 -10.53 2.83 1.89
CA TYR A 197 -11.45 2.10 2.76
C TYR A 197 -11.20 2.54 4.21
N PRO A 198 -11.94 3.55 4.72
CA PRO A 198 -11.76 4.03 6.09
C PRO A 198 -11.90 2.94 7.15
N GLU A 199 -12.64 1.88 6.84
CA GLU A 199 -12.80 0.70 7.68
C GLU A 199 -11.53 -0.14 7.82
N TYR A 200 -10.55 0.04 6.93
CA TYR A 200 -9.26 -0.64 6.97
C TYR A 200 -8.17 0.16 7.68
N SER A 201 -8.39 1.48 7.85
CA SER A 201 -7.47 2.39 8.55
C SER A 201 -7.51 2.21 10.07
N HIS A 202 -7.88 1.02 10.53
CA HIS A 202 -7.82 0.66 11.94
C HIS A 202 -7.01 -0.62 12.01
N GLY A 203 -5.82 -0.54 12.57
CA GLY A 203 -5.11 -1.74 12.98
C GLY A 203 -6.12 -2.65 13.69
N ALA A 204 -6.35 -3.81 13.12
CA ALA A 204 -7.28 -4.80 13.62
C ALA A 204 -6.79 -5.34 14.97
#